data_777be2fd4b9190d34125c923ca5594cf
#
_entry.id   777be2fd4b9190d34125c923ca5594cf
#
_cell.length_a   1.000
_cell.length_b   1.000
_cell.length_c   1.000
_cell.angle_alpha   90.00
_cell.angle_beta   90.00
_cell.angle_gamma   90.00
#
_symmetry.space_group_name_H-M   'P 1'
#
loop_
_entity.id
_entity.type
_entity.pdbx_description
1 polymer ?
#
loop_
_entity_poly.entity_id
_entity_poly.type
_entity_poly.pdbx_seq_one_letter_code
_entity_poly.pdbx_strand_id
1 'polypeptide(L)'
;SRGYDSELLVPEDDDIPLSERVRRTNAHCQAFGKTNVILISIHVNAAGDGSKWMNATGWSCYTCKGQTESDRLATCLYEAAIKNFPDRRIRKDYSDGDPDWEENFYILRKSHCAAVLTENFFMDSHSDLEYLQSKDGKQAVVDTHAEGIMEWLRVESSTD
;
A
#
# COMPACT_ATOMS: atom_id res chain seq x y z
N SER A 1 10.06 -7.94 -13.95
CA SER A 1 10.42 -8.45 -12.63
C SER A 1 11.89 -8.12 -12.37
N ARG A 2 12.21 -7.67 -11.16
CA ARG A 2 13.60 -7.33 -10.74
C ARG A 2 14.24 -8.49 -9.95
N GLY A 3 13.85 -9.74 -10.26
CA GLY A 3 14.37 -10.93 -9.60
C GLY A 3 13.54 -11.42 -8.41
N TYR A 4 12.40 -10.79 -8.14
CA TYR A 4 11.44 -11.22 -7.11
C TYR A 4 10.16 -11.73 -7.76
N ASP A 5 9.56 -12.75 -7.18
CA ASP A 5 8.28 -13.26 -7.61
C ASP A 5 7.15 -12.36 -7.10
N SER A 6 6.17 -12.13 -7.95
CA SER A 6 4.98 -11.37 -7.59
C SER A 6 3.73 -12.09 -8.11
N GLU A 7 2.67 -12.07 -7.32
CA GLU A 7 1.39 -12.68 -7.66
C GLU A 7 0.25 -11.69 -7.43
N LEU A 8 -0.71 -11.69 -8.36
CA LEU A 8 -1.97 -10.99 -8.15
C LEU A 8 -2.86 -11.86 -7.28
N LEU A 9 -2.99 -11.47 -6.02
CA LEU A 9 -3.71 -12.26 -4.99
C LEU A 9 -5.21 -12.46 -5.32
N VAL A 10 -5.82 -11.49 -6.00
CA VAL A 10 -7.23 -11.48 -6.40
C VAL A 10 -7.30 -11.23 -7.91
N PRO A 11 -7.12 -12.27 -8.74
CA PRO A 11 -7.20 -12.16 -10.20
C PRO A 11 -8.64 -12.18 -10.72
N GLU A 12 -9.62 -12.48 -9.87
CA GLU A 12 -11.04 -12.57 -10.21
C GLU A 12 -11.64 -11.17 -10.42
N ASP A 13 -12.65 -11.08 -11.29
CA ASP A 13 -13.47 -9.86 -11.47
C ASP A 13 -14.53 -9.69 -10.37
N ASP A 14 -14.83 -10.75 -9.64
CA ASP A 14 -15.77 -10.73 -8.52
C ASP A 14 -15.11 -10.23 -7.22
N ASP A 15 -15.94 -9.66 -6.33
CA ASP A 15 -15.48 -9.24 -5.00
C ASP A 15 -15.21 -10.47 -4.11
N ILE A 16 -13.95 -10.80 -3.92
CA ILE A 16 -13.52 -11.89 -3.07
C ILE A 16 -13.53 -11.46 -1.60
N PRO A 17 -14.18 -12.22 -0.70
CA PRO A 17 -14.25 -11.89 0.72
C PRO A 17 -12.86 -11.69 1.35
N LEU A 18 -12.75 -10.72 2.27
CA LEU A 18 -11.49 -10.41 2.97
C LEU A 18 -10.88 -11.65 3.68
N SER A 19 -11.72 -12.53 4.21
CA SER A 19 -11.27 -13.78 4.83
C SER A 19 -10.55 -14.71 3.85
N GLU A 20 -11.02 -14.78 2.61
CA GLU A 20 -10.38 -15.57 1.56
C GLU A 20 -9.06 -14.93 1.10
N ARG A 21 -9.01 -13.59 0.97
CA ARG A 21 -7.76 -12.88 0.66
C ARG A 21 -6.69 -13.13 1.74
N VAL A 22 -7.07 -13.08 3.01
CA VAL A 22 -6.19 -13.42 4.13
C VAL A 22 -5.76 -14.89 4.09
N ARG A 23 -6.68 -15.82 3.79
CA ARG A 23 -6.35 -17.24 3.66
C ARG A 23 -5.29 -17.47 2.58
N ARG A 24 -5.44 -16.83 1.41
CA ARG A 24 -4.46 -16.90 0.30
C ARG A 24 -3.10 -16.35 0.74
N THR A 25 -3.07 -15.15 1.32
CA THR A 25 -1.83 -14.54 1.85
C THR A 25 -1.12 -15.46 2.84
N ASN A 26 -1.87 -16.00 3.81
CA ASN A 26 -1.29 -16.86 4.85
C ASN A 26 -0.86 -18.23 4.31
N ALA A 27 -1.44 -18.72 3.21
CA ALA A 27 -0.96 -19.91 2.52
C ALA A 27 0.44 -19.66 1.90
N HIS A 28 0.69 -18.49 1.31
CA HIS A 28 2.03 -18.10 0.86
C HIS A 28 3.01 -17.99 2.05
N CYS A 29 2.59 -17.38 3.16
CA CYS A 29 3.42 -17.33 4.37
C CYS A 29 3.80 -18.72 4.89
N GLN A 30 2.89 -19.68 4.81
CA GLN A 30 3.14 -21.07 5.19
C GLN A 30 4.11 -21.76 4.21
N ALA A 31 3.96 -21.52 2.92
CA ALA A 31 4.78 -22.16 1.88
C ALA A 31 6.21 -21.62 1.82
N PHE A 32 6.39 -20.31 1.99
CA PHE A 32 7.66 -19.63 1.75
C PHE A 32 8.31 -19.03 3.00
N GLY A 33 7.61 -19.06 4.15
CA GLY A 33 8.02 -18.37 5.37
C GLY A 33 7.47 -16.93 5.44
N LYS A 34 6.96 -16.55 6.60
CA LYS A 34 6.30 -15.24 6.79
C LYS A 34 7.20 -14.03 6.55
N THR A 35 8.51 -14.18 6.75
CA THR A 35 9.51 -13.14 6.50
C THR A 35 9.89 -12.99 5.03
N ASN A 36 9.58 -13.99 4.20
CA ASN A 36 9.85 -13.99 2.76
C ASN A 36 8.62 -13.57 1.92
N VAL A 37 7.57 -13.13 2.56
CA VAL A 37 6.32 -12.70 1.91
C VAL A 37 5.96 -11.31 2.41
N ILE A 38 5.52 -10.45 1.51
CA ILE A 38 4.87 -9.17 1.84
C ILE A 38 3.50 -9.09 1.16
N LEU A 39 2.58 -8.37 1.79
CA LEU A 39 1.29 -8.06 1.21
C LEU A 39 1.18 -6.56 0.97
N ILE A 40 0.87 -6.18 -0.27
CA ILE A 40 0.55 -4.80 -0.63
C ILE A 40 -0.90 -4.76 -1.12
N SER A 41 -1.79 -4.10 -0.39
CA SER A 41 -3.17 -3.85 -0.78
C SER A 41 -3.28 -2.47 -1.39
N ILE A 42 -3.43 -2.40 -2.73
CA ILE A 42 -3.41 -1.14 -3.49
C ILE A 42 -4.83 -0.67 -3.73
N HIS A 43 -5.20 0.47 -3.15
CA HIS A 43 -6.52 1.06 -3.20
C HIS A 43 -6.51 2.48 -3.77
N VAL A 44 -7.70 2.96 -4.10
CA VAL A 44 -8.00 4.38 -4.36
C VAL A 44 -9.08 4.79 -3.37
N ASN A 45 -8.83 5.85 -2.60
CA ASN A 45 -9.70 6.31 -1.52
C ASN A 45 -10.99 6.96 -2.03
N ALA A 46 -11.97 7.08 -1.16
CA ALA A 46 -13.17 7.88 -1.35
C ALA A 46 -13.51 8.64 -0.07
N ALA A 47 -13.83 9.93 -0.19
CA ALA A 47 -14.19 10.77 0.95
C ALA A 47 -15.70 10.84 1.18
N GLY A 48 -16.50 10.51 0.17
CA GLY A 48 -17.96 10.53 0.19
C GLY A 48 -18.55 9.18 -0.22
N ASP A 49 -19.85 9.20 -0.42
CA ASP A 49 -20.68 8.05 -0.82
C ASP A 49 -20.89 7.92 -2.34
N GLY A 50 -20.20 8.75 -3.13
CA GLY A 50 -20.33 8.81 -4.58
C GLY A 50 -21.46 9.71 -5.09
N SER A 51 -22.25 10.32 -4.21
CA SER A 51 -23.37 11.20 -4.62
C SER A 51 -22.90 12.57 -5.16
N LYS A 52 -21.70 13.00 -4.79
CA LYS A 52 -21.11 14.26 -5.20
C LYS A 52 -19.57 14.20 -5.19
N TRP A 53 -18.96 15.12 -5.94
CA TRP A 53 -17.53 15.33 -5.89
C TRP A 53 -17.08 15.91 -4.54
N MET A 54 -15.92 15.46 -4.09
CA MET A 54 -15.32 15.86 -2.83
C MET A 54 -14.02 16.63 -3.05
N ASN A 55 -13.53 17.29 -1.98
CA ASN A 55 -12.28 18.08 -2.03
C ASN A 55 -11.12 17.40 -1.31
N ALA A 56 -11.34 16.21 -0.78
CA ALA A 56 -10.25 15.44 -0.18
C ALA A 56 -9.25 15.02 -1.27
N THR A 57 -7.97 15.04 -0.93
CA THR A 57 -6.89 14.71 -1.87
C THR A 57 -5.70 14.14 -1.12
N GLY A 58 -4.85 13.39 -1.81
CA GLY A 58 -3.54 12.95 -1.35
C GLY A 58 -3.38 11.46 -1.21
N TRP A 59 -2.12 11.06 -1.15
CA TRP A 59 -1.68 9.67 -0.97
C TRP A 59 -1.45 9.36 0.50
N SER A 60 -1.73 8.14 0.94
CA SER A 60 -1.44 7.64 2.29
C SER A 60 -1.19 6.15 2.29
N CYS A 61 -0.49 5.67 3.33
CA CYS A 61 -0.26 4.26 3.59
C CYS A 61 -0.74 3.92 5.01
N TYR A 62 -1.25 2.71 5.18
CA TYR A 62 -1.83 2.22 6.41
C TYR A 62 -1.16 0.93 6.83
N THR A 63 -0.91 0.82 8.14
CA THR A 63 -0.48 -0.40 8.83
C THR A 63 -1.47 -0.80 9.92
N CYS A 64 -1.18 -1.89 10.61
CA CYS A 64 -1.90 -2.30 11.80
C CYS A 64 -1.14 -1.80 13.04
N LYS A 65 -1.85 -1.51 14.12
CA LYS A 65 -1.25 -1.02 15.38
C LYS A 65 -0.03 -1.80 15.85
N GLY A 66 0.98 -1.05 16.27
CA GLY A 66 2.23 -1.54 16.85
C GLY A 66 3.40 -1.44 15.89
N GLN A 67 4.59 -1.31 16.45
CA GLN A 67 5.82 -1.20 15.66
C GLN A 67 6.24 -2.57 15.11
N THR A 68 6.15 -2.75 13.80
CA THR A 68 6.37 -4.02 13.10
C THR A 68 7.17 -3.82 11.80
N GLU A 69 7.45 -4.89 11.07
CA GLU A 69 8.04 -4.82 9.73
C GLU A 69 7.13 -4.12 8.70
N SER A 70 5.82 -4.03 9.00
CA SER A 70 4.89 -3.28 8.14
C SER A 70 5.16 -1.78 8.16
N ASP A 71 5.51 -1.20 9.32
CA ASP A 71 5.82 0.23 9.47
C ASP A 71 7.09 0.60 8.72
N ARG A 72 8.10 -0.29 8.76
CA ARG A 72 9.31 -0.11 7.97
C ARG A 72 9.03 -0.17 6.46
N LEU A 73 8.18 -1.10 6.02
CA LEU A 73 7.73 -1.17 4.63
C LEU A 73 6.94 0.09 4.23
N ALA A 74 6.03 0.56 5.10
CA ALA A 74 5.28 1.79 4.90
C ALA A 74 6.21 3.01 4.79
N THR A 75 7.23 3.11 5.65
CA THR A 75 8.23 4.18 5.58
C THR A 75 8.95 4.22 4.22
N CYS A 76 9.41 3.07 3.71
CA CYS A 76 10.02 2.99 2.38
C CYS A 76 9.05 3.42 1.26
N LEU A 77 7.77 3.05 1.38
CA LEU A 77 6.74 3.50 0.43
C LEU A 77 6.46 5.00 0.52
N TYR A 78 6.49 5.60 1.73
CA TYR A 78 6.39 7.05 1.93
C TYR A 78 7.54 7.81 1.30
N GLU A 79 8.78 7.34 1.43
CA GLU A 79 9.95 7.94 0.79
C GLU A 79 9.81 7.92 -0.73
N ALA A 80 9.41 6.77 -1.30
CA ALA A 80 9.14 6.65 -2.73
C ALA A 80 7.98 7.56 -3.18
N ALA A 81 6.90 7.66 -2.38
CA ALA A 81 5.75 8.53 -2.68
C ALA A 81 6.14 10.01 -2.70
N ILE A 82 6.94 10.48 -1.75
CA ILE A 82 7.45 11.85 -1.72
C ILE A 82 8.24 12.18 -2.99
N LYS A 83 9.04 11.23 -3.47
CA LYS A 83 9.84 11.39 -4.70
C LYS A 83 8.98 11.39 -5.96
N ASN A 84 8.02 10.45 -6.06
CA ASN A 84 7.26 10.21 -7.29
C ASN A 84 6.00 11.08 -7.41
N PHE A 85 5.57 11.74 -6.32
CA PHE A 85 4.44 12.68 -6.30
C PHE A 85 4.87 14.07 -5.82
N PRO A 86 5.86 14.74 -6.46
CA PRO A 86 6.47 15.97 -5.94
C PRO A 86 5.48 17.13 -5.75
N ASP A 87 4.44 17.20 -6.60
CA ASP A 87 3.44 18.28 -6.58
C ASP A 87 2.08 17.83 -5.99
N ARG A 88 2.08 16.69 -5.30
CA ARG A 88 0.86 16.12 -4.72
C ARG A 88 0.95 16.03 -3.21
N ARG A 89 -0.21 16.07 -2.59
CA ARG A 89 -0.29 15.93 -1.13
C ARG A 89 0.04 14.51 -0.70
N ILE A 90 1.00 14.38 0.21
CA ILE A 90 1.26 13.14 0.96
C ILE A 90 0.65 13.34 2.36
N ARG A 91 -0.31 12.51 2.70
CA ARG A 91 -0.99 12.52 4.01
C ARG A 91 -0.21 11.63 4.96
N LYS A 92 0.12 12.16 6.12
CA LYS A 92 0.93 11.47 7.13
C LYS A 92 0.27 11.61 8.49
N ASP A 93 0.50 10.62 9.35
CA ASP A 93 0.21 10.66 10.78
C ASP A 93 1.49 10.33 11.55
N TYR A 94 1.94 11.22 12.41
CA TYR A 94 3.11 11.02 13.26
C TYR A 94 2.74 10.82 14.73
N SER A 95 1.51 10.36 15.01
CA SER A 95 1.02 10.22 16.39
C SER A 95 1.78 9.17 17.21
N ASP A 96 2.40 8.20 16.55
CA ASP A 96 3.20 7.12 17.14
C ASP A 96 4.69 7.13 16.76
N GLY A 97 5.11 8.07 15.90
CA GLY A 97 6.51 8.35 15.58
C GLY A 97 6.94 8.05 14.16
N ASP A 98 6.12 7.40 13.34
CA ASP A 98 6.34 7.17 11.91
C ASP A 98 5.22 7.80 11.04
N PRO A 99 5.34 7.80 9.69
CA PRO A 99 4.43 8.58 8.85
C PRO A 99 3.13 7.87 8.47
N ASP A 100 2.97 6.60 8.77
CA ASP A 100 1.80 5.86 8.34
C ASP A 100 0.59 6.03 9.27
N TRP A 101 -0.56 5.60 8.80
CA TRP A 101 -1.81 5.62 9.53
C TRP A 101 -2.07 4.23 10.10
N GLU A 102 -2.25 4.13 11.39
CA GLU A 102 -2.64 2.90 12.03
C GLU A 102 -4.16 2.66 11.97
N GLU A 103 -4.55 1.60 11.25
CA GLU A 103 -5.96 1.21 11.15
C GLU A 103 -6.16 -0.29 11.35
N ASN A 104 -7.25 -0.65 12.03
CA ASN A 104 -7.57 -2.04 12.33
C ASN A 104 -8.21 -2.78 11.14
N PHE A 105 -7.65 -2.59 9.92
CA PHE A 105 -8.16 -3.26 8.74
C PHE A 105 -7.96 -4.78 8.82
N TYR A 106 -9.00 -5.53 8.47
CA TYR A 106 -9.00 -6.99 8.61
C TYR A 106 -7.84 -7.64 7.88
N ILE A 107 -7.55 -7.20 6.65
CA ILE A 107 -6.48 -7.76 5.81
C ILE A 107 -5.10 -7.52 6.42
N LEU A 108 -4.86 -6.34 7.00
CA LEU A 108 -3.59 -6.01 7.67
C LEU A 108 -3.42 -6.82 8.97
N ARG A 109 -4.46 -6.81 9.81
CA ARG A 109 -4.44 -7.46 11.14
C ARG A 109 -4.35 -8.98 11.09
N LYS A 110 -4.84 -9.63 10.02
CA LYS A 110 -4.93 -11.09 9.90
C LYS A 110 -3.88 -11.71 9.00
N SER A 111 -3.13 -10.92 8.25
CA SER A 111 -1.99 -11.41 7.48
C SER A 111 -0.80 -11.69 8.40
N HIS A 112 -0.07 -12.76 8.13
CA HIS A 112 1.04 -13.22 8.97
C HIS A 112 2.40 -12.61 8.55
N CYS A 113 2.47 -11.95 7.41
CA CYS A 113 3.65 -11.25 6.89
C CYS A 113 3.54 -9.73 7.11
N ALA A 114 4.60 -8.99 6.77
CA ALA A 114 4.52 -7.55 6.63
C ALA A 114 3.43 -7.18 5.62
N ALA A 115 2.49 -6.33 6.03
CA ALA A 115 1.30 -6.02 5.25
C ALA A 115 0.98 -4.52 5.34
N VAL A 116 0.78 -3.89 4.19
CA VAL A 116 0.39 -2.49 4.09
C VAL A 116 -0.79 -2.32 3.14
N LEU A 117 -1.54 -1.24 3.34
CA LEU A 117 -2.59 -0.80 2.43
C LEU A 117 -2.26 0.64 1.99
N THR A 118 -2.16 0.87 0.69
CA THR A 118 -1.96 2.20 0.14
C THR A 118 -3.25 2.76 -0.42
N GLU A 119 -3.54 4.02 -0.10
CA GLU A 119 -4.62 4.79 -0.68
C GLU A 119 -4.05 5.80 -1.66
N ASN A 120 -4.19 5.48 -2.95
CA ASN A 120 -3.60 6.23 -4.04
C ASN A 120 -4.58 7.33 -4.48
N PHE A 121 -4.61 8.42 -3.72
CA PHE A 121 -5.49 9.55 -3.98
C PHE A 121 -6.99 9.23 -3.82
N PHE A 122 -7.88 10.10 -4.29
CA PHE A 122 -9.32 9.99 -4.09
C PHE A 122 -10.07 9.88 -5.42
N MET A 123 -10.88 8.82 -5.57
CA MET A 123 -11.66 8.59 -6.79
C MET A 123 -12.81 9.60 -6.97
N ASP A 124 -13.23 10.23 -5.89
CA ASP A 124 -14.29 11.26 -5.86
C ASP A 124 -13.75 12.68 -5.78
N SER A 125 -12.45 12.89 -6.07
CA SER A 125 -11.81 14.18 -6.28
C SER A 125 -11.49 14.36 -7.77
N HIS A 126 -11.99 15.42 -8.39
CA HIS A 126 -11.73 15.70 -9.81
C HIS A 126 -10.24 15.71 -10.17
N SER A 127 -9.43 16.45 -9.38
CA SER A 127 -8.00 16.60 -9.66
C SER A 127 -7.22 15.29 -9.44
N ASP A 128 -7.61 14.47 -8.46
CA ASP A 128 -6.96 13.21 -8.19
C ASP A 128 -7.35 12.17 -9.24
N LEU A 129 -8.63 12.09 -9.61
CA LEU A 129 -9.11 11.18 -10.64
C LEU A 129 -8.48 11.49 -12.01
N GLU A 130 -8.41 12.77 -12.41
CA GLU A 130 -7.75 13.18 -13.64
C GLU A 130 -6.27 12.75 -13.65
N TYR A 131 -5.57 12.95 -12.53
CA TYR A 131 -4.19 12.50 -12.37
C TYR A 131 -4.06 10.99 -12.48
N LEU A 132 -4.86 10.22 -11.75
CA LEU A 132 -4.85 8.76 -11.77
C LEU A 132 -5.15 8.17 -13.16
N GLN A 133 -5.97 8.85 -13.96
CA GLN A 133 -6.28 8.44 -15.33
C GLN A 133 -5.18 8.79 -16.33
N SER A 134 -4.31 9.75 -16.00
CA SER A 134 -3.20 10.15 -16.85
C SER A 134 -2.13 9.04 -16.93
N LYS A 135 -1.33 9.07 -18.01
CA LYS A 135 -0.18 8.17 -18.17
C LYS A 135 0.85 8.39 -17.07
N ASP A 136 1.14 9.63 -16.74
CA ASP A 136 2.16 10.00 -15.76
C ASP A 136 1.71 9.62 -14.34
N GLY A 137 0.44 9.85 -13.99
CA GLY A 137 -0.10 9.44 -12.70
C GLY A 137 -0.09 7.92 -12.50
N LYS A 138 -0.48 7.15 -13.51
CA LYS A 138 -0.39 5.69 -13.47
C LYS A 138 1.04 5.21 -13.29
N GLN A 139 1.99 5.79 -14.04
CA GLN A 139 3.39 5.43 -13.93
C GLN A 139 3.95 5.79 -12.56
N ALA A 140 3.62 6.97 -12.03
CA ALA A 140 4.07 7.38 -10.71
C ALA A 140 3.55 6.46 -9.59
N VAL A 141 2.32 5.97 -9.68
CA VAL A 141 1.80 4.94 -8.74
C VAL A 141 2.61 3.66 -8.84
N VAL A 142 2.89 3.17 -10.05
CA VAL A 142 3.72 1.97 -10.27
C VAL A 142 5.13 2.15 -9.71
N ASP A 143 5.78 3.29 -10.01
CA ASP A 143 7.14 3.58 -9.56
C ASP A 143 7.22 3.69 -8.04
N THR A 144 6.23 4.32 -7.40
CA THR A 144 6.15 4.43 -5.94
C THR A 144 6.16 3.06 -5.27
N HIS A 145 5.34 2.13 -5.73
CA HIS A 145 5.29 0.79 -5.15
C HIS A 145 6.55 -0.01 -5.48
N ALA A 146 7.02 0.03 -6.72
CA ALA A 146 8.21 -0.70 -7.14
C ALA A 146 9.48 -0.22 -6.39
N GLU A 147 9.68 1.09 -6.28
CA GLU A 147 10.84 1.67 -5.61
C GLU A 147 10.78 1.45 -4.10
N GLY A 148 9.62 1.67 -3.45
CA GLY A 148 9.47 1.45 -2.01
C GLY A 148 9.69 -0.02 -1.61
N ILE A 149 9.16 -0.97 -2.37
CA ILE A 149 9.41 -2.40 -2.16
C ILE A 149 10.90 -2.73 -2.32
N MET A 150 11.53 -2.24 -3.38
CA MET A 150 12.95 -2.49 -3.63
C MET A 150 13.85 -1.90 -2.54
N GLU A 151 13.53 -0.72 -2.02
CA GLU A 151 14.28 -0.12 -0.92
C GLU A 151 14.14 -0.95 0.37
N TRP A 152 12.93 -1.39 0.71
CA TRP A 152 12.69 -2.27 1.85
C TRP A 152 13.51 -3.56 1.76
N LEU A 153 13.50 -4.22 0.59
CA LEU A 153 14.28 -5.45 0.35
C LEU A 153 15.79 -5.23 0.43
N ARG A 154 16.29 -4.06 -0.01
CA ARG A 154 17.72 -3.71 0.05
C ARG A 154 18.21 -3.57 1.49
N VAL A 155 17.42 -2.95 2.34
CA VAL A 155 17.76 -2.74 3.75
C VAL A 155 17.80 -4.08 4.49
N GLU A 156 16.90 -5.02 4.20
CA GLU A 156 16.95 -6.37 4.78
C GLU A 156 18.24 -7.12 4.42
N SER A 157 18.64 -7.06 3.15
CA SER A 157 19.86 -7.75 2.67
C SER A 157 21.16 -7.19 3.27
N SER A 158 21.11 -6.03 3.93
CA SER A 158 22.29 -5.37 4.53
C SER A 158 22.42 -5.63 6.03
N THR A 159 21.47 -6.35 6.63
CA THR A 159 21.40 -6.60 8.08
C THR A 159 21.80 -8.04 8.45
N ASP A 160 22.04 -8.90 7.45
CA ASP A 160 22.60 -10.25 7.56
C ASP A 160 24.12 -10.23 7.33
#